data_6fc7a077d08cbd466e17b5398cde51e1
#
_entry.id   6fc7a077d08cbd466e17b5398cde51e1
#
_cell.length_a   1.000
_cell.length_b   1.000
_cell.length_c   1.000
_cell.angle_alpha   90.00
_cell.angle_beta   90.00
_cell.angle_gamma   90.00
#
_symmetry.space_group_name_H-M   'P 1'
#
loop_
_entity.id
_entity.type
_entity.pdbx_description
1 polymer ?
#
loop_
_entity_poly.entity_id
_entity_poly.type
_entity_poly.pdbx_seq_one_letter_code
_entity_poly.pdbx_strand_id
1 'polypeptide(L)' 'MNEGESKEFKENYTENIYKEIISFLNTKSGTIYIGYDDNGKLVELERYKEIVIWKWG' A
#
# COMPACT_ATOMS: atom_id res chain seq x y z
N MET A 1 6.70 2.03 -11.77
CA MET A 1 5.89 2.60 -10.69
C MET A 1 6.76 2.74 -9.46
N ASN A 2 6.80 3.89 -8.86
CA ASN A 2 7.67 4.18 -7.72
C ASN A 2 6.86 4.45 -6.45
N GLU A 3 7.42 4.04 -5.33
CA GLU A 3 6.87 4.39 -4.03
C GLU A 3 7.02 5.89 -3.80
N GLY A 4 6.00 6.50 -3.18
CA GLY A 4 5.98 7.92 -2.91
C GLY A 4 4.98 8.23 -1.81
N GLU A 5 4.60 9.51 -1.66
CA GLU A 5 3.71 9.93 -0.58
C GLU A 5 2.35 9.24 -0.58
N SER A 6 1.82 8.96 -1.75
CA SER A 6 0.49 8.36 -1.88
C SER A 6 0.53 6.89 -2.32
N LYS A 7 1.69 6.28 -2.31
CA LYS A 7 1.86 4.88 -2.69
C LYS A 7 2.76 4.19 -1.69
N GLU A 8 2.37 3.00 -1.30
CA GLU A 8 3.18 2.16 -0.41
C GLU A 8 3.23 0.75 -0.98
N PHE A 9 4.43 0.18 -1.11
CA PHE A 9 4.62 -1.17 -1.63
C PHE A 9 4.97 -2.11 -0.49
N LYS A 10 4.27 -3.23 -0.43
CA LYS A 10 4.52 -4.30 0.55
C LYS A 10 4.57 -5.62 -0.19
N GLU A 11 5.59 -6.42 0.09
CA GLU A 11 5.70 -7.72 -0.57
C GLU A 11 4.69 -8.72 0.00
N ASN A 12 4.37 -8.60 1.28
CA ASN A 12 3.45 -9.52 1.95
C ASN A 12 2.39 -8.77 2.73
N TYR A 13 1.22 -9.39 2.84
CA TYR A 13 0.17 -8.91 3.72
C TYR A 13 0.52 -9.33 5.15
N THR A 14 0.74 -8.36 6.03
CA THR A 14 1.09 -8.60 7.42
C THR A 14 0.21 -7.77 8.33
N GLU A 15 0.29 -8.05 9.64
CA GLU A 15 -0.45 -7.27 10.64
C GLU A 15 -0.07 -5.79 10.62
N ASN A 16 1.13 -5.47 10.22
CA ASN A 16 1.58 -4.07 10.13
C ASN A 16 0.83 -3.26 9.07
N ILE A 17 0.11 -3.91 8.18
CA ILE A 17 -0.72 -3.22 7.19
C ILE A 17 -1.74 -2.31 7.86
N TYR A 18 -2.28 -2.70 9.01
CA TYR A 18 -3.22 -1.84 9.73
C TYR A 18 -2.62 -0.49 10.08
N LYS A 19 -1.35 -0.48 10.49
CA LYS A 19 -0.67 0.77 10.83
C LYS A 19 -0.53 1.67 9.61
N GLU A 20 -0.22 1.08 8.47
CA GLU A 20 -0.12 1.83 7.22
C GLU A 20 -1.47 2.42 6.80
N ILE A 21 -2.52 1.63 6.93
CA ILE A 21 -3.88 2.08 6.61
C ILE A 21 -4.27 3.25 7.51
N ILE A 22 -4.04 3.13 8.80
CA ILE A 22 -4.35 4.19 9.77
C ILE A 22 -3.54 5.44 9.46
N SER A 23 -2.27 5.29 9.13
CA SER A 23 -1.41 6.40 8.77
C SER A 23 -1.96 7.16 7.56
N PHE A 24 -2.35 6.45 6.51
CA PHE A 24 -2.95 7.09 5.33
C PHE A 24 -4.25 7.80 5.65
N LEU A 25 -5.10 7.17 6.46
CA LEU A 25 -6.38 7.79 6.85
C LEU A 25 -6.17 9.07 7.65
N ASN A 26 -5.11 9.14 8.43
CA ASN A 26 -4.83 10.30 9.26
C ASN A 26 -4.12 11.43 8.52
N THR A 27 -3.38 11.12 7.49
CA THR A 27 -2.52 12.09 6.83
C THR A 27 -2.92 12.38 5.39
N LYS A 28 -3.26 11.36 4.63
CA LYS A 28 -3.51 11.50 3.20
C LYS A 28 -4.26 10.28 2.67
N SER A 29 -4.86 10.45 1.51
CA SER A 29 -5.34 9.32 0.75
C SER A 29 -4.18 8.68 -0.01
N GLY A 30 -4.30 7.42 -0.35
CA GLY A 30 -3.27 6.75 -1.10
C GLY A 30 -3.65 5.32 -1.43
N THR A 31 -2.71 4.60 -2.00
CA THR A 31 -2.91 3.20 -2.37
C THR A 31 -1.77 2.37 -1.80
N ILE A 32 -2.13 1.24 -1.19
CA ILE A 32 -1.16 0.26 -0.72
C ILE A 32 -1.19 -0.90 -1.69
N TYR A 33 -0.03 -1.20 -2.26
CA TYR A 33 0.13 -2.30 -3.22
C TYR A 33 0.79 -3.46 -2.49
N ILE A 34 0.07 -4.55 -2.35
CA ILE A 34 0.55 -5.76 -1.68
C ILE A 34 0.95 -6.78 -2.74
N GLY A 35 2.09 -7.40 -2.57
CA GLY A 35 2.66 -8.31 -3.56
C GLY A 35 3.66 -7.64 -4.49
N TYR A 36 4.10 -6.44 -4.13
CA TYR A 36 5.02 -5.64 -4.93
C TYR A 36 6.29 -5.34 -4.14
N ASP A 37 7.43 -5.29 -4.84
CA ASP A 37 8.67 -4.88 -4.20
C ASP A 37 8.78 -3.34 -4.15
N ASP A 38 9.87 -2.84 -3.59
CA ASP A 38 10.08 -1.41 -3.41
C ASP A 38 10.17 -0.63 -4.72
N ASN A 39 10.42 -1.32 -5.82
CA ASN A 39 10.50 -0.71 -7.14
C ASN A 39 9.15 -0.71 -7.86
N GLY A 40 8.12 -1.24 -7.23
CA GLY A 40 6.80 -1.32 -7.83
C GLY A 40 6.62 -2.49 -8.78
N LYS A 41 7.48 -3.50 -8.67
CA LYS A 41 7.38 -4.70 -9.49
C LYS A 41 6.55 -5.75 -8.77
N LEU A 42 5.59 -6.34 -9.47
CA LEU A 42 4.76 -7.42 -8.92
C LEU A 42 5.61 -8.67 -8.72
N VAL A 43 5.72 -9.12 -7.46
CA VAL A 43 6.53 -10.28 -7.10
C VAL A 43 5.71 -11.43 -6.51
N GLU A 44 4.46 -11.19 -6.13
CA GLU A 44 3.59 -12.19 -5.57
C GLU A 44 2.29 -12.25 -6.36
N LEU A 45 2.27 -13.06 -7.42
CA LEU A 45 1.16 -13.11 -8.36
C LEU A 45 -0.15 -13.65 -7.77
N GLU A 46 -0.05 -14.55 -6.80
CA GLU A 46 -1.25 -15.20 -6.28
C GLU A 46 -1.96 -14.39 -5.20
N ARG A 47 -1.25 -13.46 -4.57
CA ARG A 47 -1.76 -12.73 -3.40
C ARG A 47 -1.65 -11.22 -3.52
N TYR A 48 -1.50 -10.73 -4.73
CA TYR A 48 -1.42 -9.28 -4.89
C TYR A 48 -2.75 -8.62 -4.59
N LYS A 49 -2.68 -7.40 -4.08
CA LYS A 49 -3.85 -6.57 -3.80
C LYS A 49 -3.49 -5.11 -3.94
N GLU A 50 -4.51 -4.34 -4.29
CA GLU A 50 -4.44 -2.89 -4.23
C GLU A 50 -5.48 -2.45 -3.21
N ILE A 51 -5.05 -1.75 -2.17
CA ILE A 51 -5.92 -1.20 -1.14
C ILE A 51 -5.95 0.29 -1.33
N VAL A 52 -7.10 0.81 -1.76
CA VAL A 52 -7.26 2.25 -2.00
C VAL A 52 -7.88 2.89 -0.76
N ILE A 53 -7.24 3.92 -0.28
CA ILE A 53 -7.64 4.61 0.94
C ILE A 53 -8.07 6.02 0.59
N TRP A 54 -9.30 6.36 0.93
CA TRP A 54 -9.85 7.69 0.71
C TRP A 54 -9.96 8.45 2.02
N LYS A 55 -9.58 9.70 1.98
CA LYS A 55 -9.78 10.60 3.10
C LYS A 55 -10.72 11.71 2.66
N TRP A 56 -11.80 11.89 3.40
CA TRP A 56 -12.67 13.04 3.22
C TRP A 56 -12.03 14.24 3.90
N GLY A 57 -11.77 15.23 3.12
CA GLY A 57 -11.10 16.35 3.72
C GLY A 57 -11.68 17.67 3.41
#